data_f1f29870990e8979a4d46cc2f5e05629
#
_entry.id   f1f29870990e8979a4d46cc2f5e05629
#
_cell.length_a   1.000
_cell.length_b   1.000
_cell.length_c   1.000
_cell.angle_alpha   90.00
_cell.angle_beta   90.00
_cell.angle_gamma   90.00
#
_symmetry.space_group_name_H-M   'P 1'
#
loop_
_entity.id
_entity.type
_entity.pdbx_description
1 polymer ?
#
loop_
_entity_poly.entity_id
_entity_poly.type
_entity_poly.pdbx_seq_one_letter_code
_entity_poly.pdbx_strand_id
1 'polypeptide(L)'
;MLAFCNNCGPAFILGVVGTGIFGSGRAGLMLYFAHLAASLLIGLLFRFYRSEEGPRRWRQAGPQFQATSFPAAFTRSVTGALQSTLNICAFILFFTVAIRIFTFSGLMSTSSALLSTLLSPFGLSQQWAQKLLTGLLEMSSGVSSLTDGALTGRLSMAAFMLGWAGVSVHCQVMAFLGDSGLSLRTYVAGKLLHGALSAALIGGLLWFFPQEISVASYLVEQTEAIATLDFHRALTISAAWAWGMWLVFFALALYVLKKSSGKRGRSVL
;
A
#
# COMPACT_ATOMS: atom_id res chain seq x y z
N MET A 1 -6.89 7.07 -12.14
CA MET A 1 -5.72 7.57 -11.40
C MET A 1 -5.64 7.03 -9.97
N LEU A 2 -6.66 7.14 -9.14
CA LEU A 2 -6.63 6.73 -7.72
C LEU A 2 -6.19 5.27 -7.50
N ALA A 3 -6.62 4.35 -8.35
CA ALA A 3 -6.31 2.91 -8.19
C ALA A 3 -4.81 2.59 -8.27
N PHE A 4 -4.02 3.34 -9.05
CA PHE A 4 -2.58 3.11 -9.17
C PHE A 4 -1.73 4.07 -8.33
N CYS A 5 -2.29 5.20 -7.86
CA CYS A 5 -1.58 6.13 -6.98
C CYS A 5 -1.68 5.77 -5.49
N ASN A 6 -2.75 5.07 -5.08
CA ASN A 6 -2.92 4.65 -3.70
C ASN A 6 -2.20 3.32 -3.44
N ASN A 7 -0.92 3.43 -3.11
CA ASN A 7 -0.02 2.29 -2.91
C ASN A 7 0.47 2.21 -1.47
N CYS A 8 0.80 0.98 -1.04
CA CYS A 8 1.49 0.78 0.23
C CYS A 8 2.87 1.42 0.20
N GLY A 9 3.24 2.10 1.29
CA GLY A 9 4.54 2.75 1.42
C GLY A 9 5.69 1.75 1.47
N PRO A 10 6.89 2.15 0.98
CA PRO A 10 8.06 1.29 0.99
C PRO A 10 8.45 0.84 2.40
N ALA A 11 8.33 1.72 3.40
CA ALA A 11 8.63 1.38 4.80
C ALA A 11 7.77 0.23 5.32
N PHE A 12 6.49 0.16 4.93
CA PHE A 12 5.61 -0.95 5.31
C PHE A 12 6.00 -2.25 4.59
N ILE A 13 6.16 -2.19 3.26
CA ILE A 13 6.45 -3.42 2.48
C ILE A 13 7.85 -3.97 2.78
N LEU A 14 8.87 -3.12 2.84
CA LEU A 14 10.25 -3.55 3.07
C LEU A 14 10.51 -3.89 4.54
N GLY A 15 10.08 -2.99 5.46
CA GLY A 15 10.34 -3.10 6.88
C GLY A 15 9.39 -4.08 7.56
N VAL A 16 8.08 -3.77 7.57
CA VAL A 16 7.11 -4.57 8.33
C VAL A 16 6.88 -5.92 7.66
N VAL A 17 6.61 -5.94 6.36
CA VAL A 17 6.28 -7.19 5.67
C VAL A 17 7.53 -7.99 5.35
N GLY A 18 8.48 -7.42 4.62
CA GLY A 18 9.68 -8.14 4.18
C GLY A 18 10.54 -8.62 5.35
N THR A 19 11.00 -7.67 6.17
CA THR A 19 11.89 -8.00 7.31
C THR A 19 11.11 -8.52 8.51
N GLY A 20 10.00 -7.87 8.87
CA GLY A 20 9.25 -8.20 10.09
C GLY A 20 8.46 -9.52 10.00
N ILE A 21 7.77 -9.80 8.89
CA ILE A 21 6.90 -10.98 8.76
C ILE A 21 7.61 -12.12 8.02
N PHE A 22 8.31 -11.81 6.93
CA PHE A 22 9.00 -12.83 6.13
C PHE A 22 10.46 -13.05 6.55
N GLY A 23 11.04 -12.22 7.41
CA GLY A 23 12.42 -12.32 7.84
C GLY A 23 13.45 -12.12 6.71
N SER A 24 13.07 -11.49 5.63
CA SER A 24 13.90 -11.40 4.44
C SER A 24 13.76 -10.06 3.73
N GLY A 25 14.82 -9.27 3.72
CA GLY A 25 14.89 -8.05 2.94
C GLY A 25 14.72 -8.30 1.43
N ARG A 26 15.18 -9.47 0.93
CA ARG A 26 14.97 -9.87 -0.47
C ARG A 26 13.49 -10.09 -0.78
N ALA A 27 12.76 -10.79 0.09
CA ALA A 27 11.31 -10.97 -0.05
C ALA A 27 10.59 -9.62 -0.05
N GLY A 28 10.98 -8.71 0.84
CA GLY A 28 10.47 -7.33 0.85
C GLY A 28 10.72 -6.59 -0.46
N LEU A 29 11.93 -6.68 -1.00
CA LEU A 29 12.28 -6.05 -2.29
C LEU A 29 11.47 -6.65 -3.45
N MET A 30 11.30 -7.96 -3.51
CA MET A 30 10.50 -8.64 -4.54
C MET A 30 9.04 -8.23 -4.46
N LEU A 31 8.46 -8.18 -3.24
CA LEU A 31 7.10 -7.70 -3.01
C LEU A 31 6.94 -6.23 -3.44
N TYR A 32 7.88 -5.38 -3.08
CA TYR A 32 7.82 -3.96 -3.43
C TYR A 32 7.95 -3.74 -4.94
N PHE A 33 8.87 -4.45 -5.59
CA PHE A 33 9.02 -4.38 -7.04
C PHE A 33 7.77 -4.87 -7.77
N ALA A 34 7.22 -6.02 -7.38
CA ALA A 34 5.99 -6.55 -7.96
C ALA A 34 4.80 -5.60 -7.75
N HIS A 35 4.69 -4.99 -6.56
CA HIS A 35 3.65 -4.02 -6.23
C HIS A 35 3.74 -2.76 -7.10
N LEU A 36 4.93 -2.18 -7.27
CA LEU A 36 5.14 -1.02 -8.13
C LEU A 36 4.90 -1.34 -9.61
N ALA A 37 5.44 -2.46 -10.10
CA ALA A 37 5.24 -2.87 -11.48
C ALA A 37 3.76 -3.09 -11.79
N ALA A 38 3.02 -3.75 -10.89
CA ALA A 38 1.58 -3.94 -11.02
C ALA A 38 0.85 -2.59 -11.03
N SER A 39 1.21 -1.64 -10.16
CA SER A 39 0.58 -0.32 -10.14
C SER A 39 0.80 0.45 -11.45
N LEU A 40 1.99 0.39 -12.03
CA LEU A 40 2.30 1.01 -13.32
C LEU A 40 1.51 0.35 -14.45
N LEU A 41 1.40 -0.98 -14.47
CA LEU A 41 0.60 -1.72 -15.44
C LEU A 41 -0.88 -1.33 -15.37
N ILE A 42 -1.45 -1.19 -14.16
CA ILE A 42 -2.82 -0.68 -13.96
C ILE A 42 -2.94 0.74 -14.51
N GLY A 43 -1.96 1.61 -14.26
CA GLY A 43 -1.93 2.96 -14.82
C GLY A 43 -1.96 2.97 -16.34
N LEU A 44 -1.19 2.09 -16.98
CA LEU A 44 -1.16 1.92 -18.42
C LEU A 44 -2.48 1.36 -18.97
N LEU A 45 -3.06 0.34 -18.32
CA LEU A 45 -4.34 -0.23 -18.72
C LEU A 45 -5.47 0.80 -18.64
N PHE A 46 -5.55 1.55 -17.54
CA PHE A 46 -6.57 2.58 -17.38
C PHE A 46 -6.33 3.86 -18.20
N ARG A 47 -5.16 4.01 -18.80
CA ARG A 47 -4.91 5.11 -19.76
C ARG A 47 -5.91 5.08 -20.92
N PHE A 48 -6.31 3.89 -21.35
CA PHE A 48 -7.23 3.70 -22.47
C PHE A 48 -8.71 3.67 -22.05
N TYR A 49 -8.96 3.65 -20.72
CA TYR A 49 -10.32 3.64 -20.21
C TYR A 49 -10.95 5.02 -20.34
N ARG A 50 -12.08 5.10 -21.06
CA ARG A 50 -12.83 6.34 -21.33
C ARG A 50 -12.00 7.47 -21.94
N SER A 51 -11.07 7.15 -22.82
CA SER A 51 -10.25 8.14 -23.54
C SER A 51 -11.09 9.06 -24.44
N GLU A 52 -12.29 8.64 -24.83
CA GLU A 52 -13.21 9.41 -25.68
C GLU A 52 -14.01 10.46 -24.90
N GLU A 53 -14.12 10.36 -23.58
CA GLU A 53 -14.64 11.46 -22.79
C GLU A 53 -13.57 12.56 -22.77
N GLY A 54 -13.64 13.49 -23.73
CA GLY A 54 -12.73 14.62 -23.84
C GLY A 54 -12.61 15.40 -22.54
N PRO A 55 -11.66 16.32 -22.39
CA PRO A 55 -11.32 16.99 -21.13
C PRO A 55 -12.54 17.71 -20.57
N ARG A 56 -13.32 17.00 -19.80
CA ARG A 56 -14.51 17.49 -19.11
C ARG A 56 -14.05 18.62 -18.17
N ARG A 57 -14.29 19.86 -18.57
CA ARG A 57 -14.39 21.10 -17.75
C ARG A 57 -13.50 21.25 -16.47
N TRP A 58 -12.36 20.59 -16.38
CA TRP A 58 -11.38 20.85 -15.33
C TRP A 58 -10.71 22.25 -15.45
N ARG A 59 -11.01 22.96 -16.54
CA ARG A 59 -10.44 24.29 -16.81
C ARG A 59 -11.04 25.43 -16.01
N GLN A 60 -12.17 25.26 -15.29
CA GLN A 60 -12.85 26.35 -14.62
C GLN A 60 -12.66 26.45 -13.12
N ALA A 61 -12.08 25.43 -12.49
CA ALA A 61 -11.67 25.51 -11.10
C ALA A 61 -10.23 25.01 -10.95
N GLY A 62 -9.28 25.73 -11.54
CA GLY A 62 -7.89 25.58 -11.15
C GLY A 62 -7.79 25.79 -9.64
N PRO A 63 -6.97 25.00 -8.91
CA PRO A 63 -6.78 25.24 -7.49
C PRO A 63 -6.37 26.71 -7.33
N GLN A 64 -7.21 27.49 -6.69
CA GLN A 64 -6.83 28.84 -6.27
C GLN A 64 -5.76 28.63 -5.20
N PHE A 65 -4.51 28.71 -5.62
CA PHE A 65 -3.40 28.76 -4.69
C PHE A 65 -3.55 30.07 -3.91
N GLN A 66 -4.25 30.00 -2.77
CA GLN A 66 -4.21 31.07 -1.82
C GLN A 66 -2.80 31.07 -1.23
N ALA A 67 -2.08 32.16 -1.48
CA ALA A 67 -0.77 32.37 -0.87
C ALA A 67 -0.96 32.42 0.65
N THR A 68 -0.68 31.30 1.31
CA THR A 68 -0.74 31.19 2.78
C THR A 68 0.67 31.43 3.29
N SER A 69 0.82 32.17 4.41
CA SER A 69 2.14 32.35 5.03
C SER A 69 2.73 30.98 5.42
N PHE A 70 4.06 30.86 5.33
CA PHE A 70 4.77 29.61 5.64
C PHE A 70 4.38 29.02 7.01
N PRO A 71 4.31 29.79 8.11
CA PRO A 71 3.90 29.26 9.41
C PRO A 71 2.50 28.64 9.39
N ALA A 72 1.55 29.31 8.72
CA ALA A 72 0.17 28.80 8.63
C ALA A 72 0.08 27.55 7.75
N ALA A 73 0.84 27.49 6.64
CA ALA A 73 0.92 26.31 5.79
C ALA A 73 1.56 25.13 6.52
N PHE A 74 2.64 25.37 7.25
CA PHE A 74 3.34 24.37 8.06
C PHE A 74 2.41 23.78 9.15
N THR A 75 1.78 24.65 9.96
CA THR A 75 0.84 24.21 11.01
C THR A 75 -0.30 23.38 10.42
N ARG A 76 -0.90 23.84 9.32
CA ARG A 76 -1.98 23.11 8.63
C ARG A 76 -1.52 21.76 8.10
N SER A 77 -0.29 21.66 7.58
CA SER A 77 0.28 20.40 7.10
C SER A 77 0.52 19.42 8.24
N VAL A 78 1.07 19.87 9.38
CA VAL A 78 1.30 19.03 10.56
C VAL A 78 -0.02 18.52 11.14
N THR A 79 -0.99 19.40 11.34
CA THR A 79 -2.30 19.01 11.88
C THR A 79 -3.06 18.08 10.92
N GLY A 80 -2.99 18.33 9.61
CA GLY A 80 -3.58 17.46 8.59
C GLY A 80 -2.92 16.08 8.55
N ALA A 81 -1.62 16.00 8.67
CA ALA A 81 -0.89 14.73 8.75
C ALA A 81 -1.28 13.92 10.00
N LEU A 82 -1.37 14.59 11.17
CA LEU A 82 -1.82 13.95 12.40
C LEU A 82 -3.25 13.41 12.28
N GLN A 83 -4.16 14.22 11.78
CA GLN A 83 -5.55 13.82 11.53
C GLN A 83 -5.62 12.57 10.61
N SER A 84 -4.88 12.59 9.51
CA SER A 84 -4.83 11.46 8.57
C SER A 84 -4.30 10.20 9.24
N THR A 85 -3.24 10.32 10.05
CA THR A 85 -2.67 9.19 10.79
C THR A 85 -3.68 8.62 11.79
N LEU A 86 -4.36 9.46 12.55
CA LEU A 86 -5.40 9.02 13.50
C LEU A 86 -6.55 8.31 12.79
N ASN A 87 -7.00 8.81 11.65
CA ASN A 87 -8.02 8.16 10.84
C ASN A 87 -7.57 6.76 10.38
N ILE A 88 -6.33 6.62 9.90
CA ILE A 88 -5.76 5.33 9.51
C ILE A 88 -5.78 4.36 10.70
N CYS A 89 -5.27 4.78 11.87
CA CYS A 89 -5.28 3.97 13.08
C CYS A 89 -6.69 3.55 13.49
N ALA A 90 -7.67 4.47 13.44
CA ALA A 90 -9.06 4.19 13.79
C ALA A 90 -9.67 3.09 12.90
N PHE A 91 -9.46 3.16 11.56
CA PHE A 91 -9.95 2.14 10.66
C PHE A 91 -9.27 0.78 10.88
N ILE A 92 -7.96 0.76 11.08
CA ILE A 92 -7.23 -0.50 11.38
C ILE A 92 -7.77 -1.13 12.66
N LEU A 93 -7.93 -0.35 13.74
CA LEU A 93 -8.47 -0.82 15.02
C LEU A 93 -9.89 -1.35 14.86
N PHE A 94 -10.78 -0.58 14.20
CA PHE A 94 -12.16 -0.99 13.97
C PHE A 94 -12.23 -2.34 13.23
N PHE A 95 -11.51 -2.47 12.10
CA PHE A 95 -11.55 -3.71 11.33
C PHE A 95 -10.86 -4.86 12.04
N THR A 96 -9.81 -4.62 12.82
CA THR A 96 -9.16 -5.66 13.65
C THR A 96 -10.13 -6.19 14.71
N VAL A 97 -10.88 -5.31 15.37
CA VAL A 97 -11.92 -5.70 16.33
C VAL A 97 -13.05 -6.46 15.64
N ALA A 98 -13.52 -5.98 14.48
CA ALA A 98 -14.55 -6.66 13.70
C ALA A 98 -14.11 -8.08 13.28
N ILE A 99 -12.87 -8.25 12.81
CA ILE A 99 -12.30 -9.57 12.49
C ILE A 99 -12.30 -10.49 13.72
N ARG A 100 -11.94 -9.97 14.89
CA ARG A 100 -11.99 -10.74 16.14
C ARG A 100 -13.41 -11.17 16.49
N ILE A 101 -14.39 -10.27 16.39
CA ILE A 101 -15.81 -10.59 16.62
C ILE A 101 -16.27 -11.67 15.62
N PHE A 102 -15.95 -11.55 14.33
CA PHE A 102 -16.30 -12.55 13.33
C PHE A 102 -15.63 -13.90 13.58
N THR A 103 -14.42 -13.90 14.14
CA THR A 103 -13.73 -15.13 14.53
C THR A 103 -14.41 -15.79 15.73
N PHE A 104 -14.73 -15.04 16.79
CA PHE A 104 -15.37 -15.58 17.99
C PHE A 104 -16.82 -16.02 17.75
N SER A 105 -17.55 -15.34 16.87
CA SER A 105 -18.93 -15.73 16.52
C SER A 105 -19.01 -16.93 15.57
N GLY A 106 -17.88 -17.45 15.07
CA GLY A 106 -17.84 -18.51 14.07
C GLY A 106 -18.15 -18.04 12.64
N LEU A 107 -18.50 -16.77 12.43
CA LEU A 107 -18.80 -16.21 11.10
C LEU A 107 -17.60 -16.32 10.17
N MET A 108 -16.38 -16.05 10.68
CA MET A 108 -15.15 -16.17 9.90
C MET A 108 -14.92 -17.62 9.43
N SER A 109 -15.16 -18.61 10.32
CA SER A 109 -15.02 -20.04 10.00
C SER A 109 -16.02 -20.47 8.93
N THR A 110 -17.29 -20.09 9.10
CA THR A 110 -18.34 -20.41 8.12
C THR A 110 -18.06 -19.78 6.75
N SER A 111 -17.67 -18.50 6.73
CA SER A 111 -17.34 -17.78 5.50
C SER A 111 -16.11 -18.36 4.81
N SER A 112 -15.08 -18.76 5.57
CA SER A 112 -13.87 -19.38 5.02
C SER A 112 -14.14 -20.80 4.47
N ALA A 113 -15.01 -21.57 5.11
CA ALA A 113 -15.45 -22.87 4.61
C ALA A 113 -16.20 -22.72 3.28
N LEU A 114 -17.13 -21.77 3.19
CA LEU A 114 -17.84 -21.48 1.93
C LEU A 114 -16.86 -21.03 0.84
N LEU A 115 -15.95 -20.11 1.14
CA LEU A 115 -14.95 -19.61 0.19
C LEU A 115 -14.01 -20.72 -0.26
N SER A 116 -13.56 -21.60 0.63
CA SER A 116 -12.70 -22.74 0.27
C SER A 116 -13.43 -23.74 -0.63
N THR A 117 -14.72 -23.97 -0.41
CA THR A 117 -15.55 -24.81 -1.27
C THR A 117 -15.66 -24.22 -2.68
N LEU A 118 -15.92 -22.92 -2.79
CA LEU A 118 -16.01 -22.21 -4.07
C LEU A 118 -14.68 -22.20 -4.83
N LEU A 119 -13.57 -22.07 -4.11
CA LEU A 119 -12.22 -22.01 -4.69
C LEU A 119 -11.45 -23.33 -4.59
N SER A 120 -12.13 -24.42 -4.28
CA SER A 120 -11.55 -25.78 -4.25
C SER A 120 -10.88 -26.20 -5.56
N PRO A 121 -11.38 -25.83 -6.78
CA PRO A 121 -10.70 -26.13 -8.03
C PRO A 121 -9.29 -25.50 -8.13
N PHE A 122 -9.03 -24.44 -7.36
CA PHE A 122 -7.73 -23.77 -7.30
C PHE A 122 -6.86 -24.26 -6.13
N GLY A 123 -7.30 -25.31 -5.41
CA GLY A 123 -6.56 -25.89 -4.29
C GLY A 123 -6.53 -25.01 -3.02
N LEU A 124 -7.46 -24.06 -2.87
CA LEU A 124 -7.51 -23.18 -1.71
C LEU A 124 -8.11 -23.90 -0.49
N SER A 125 -7.27 -24.22 0.51
CA SER A 125 -7.74 -24.81 1.78
C SER A 125 -8.50 -23.78 2.63
N GLN A 126 -9.28 -24.26 3.60
CA GLN A 126 -10.03 -23.37 4.50
C GLN A 126 -9.13 -22.42 5.29
N GLN A 127 -7.93 -22.86 5.69
CA GLN A 127 -6.96 -21.99 6.37
C GLN A 127 -6.49 -20.84 5.48
N TRP A 128 -6.20 -21.12 4.21
CA TRP A 128 -5.83 -20.09 3.25
C TRP A 128 -6.99 -19.15 2.93
N ALA A 129 -8.22 -19.68 2.85
CA ALA A 129 -9.42 -18.89 2.67
C ALA A 129 -9.65 -17.93 3.85
N GLN A 130 -9.40 -18.38 5.09
CA GLN A 130 -9.51 -17.54 6.28
C GLN A 130 -8.47 -16.40 6.29
N LYS A 131 -7.21 -16.70 5.92
CA LYS A 131 -6.15 -15.67 5.76
C LYS A 131 -6.54 -14.67 4.69
N LEU A 132 -7.04 -15.14 3.54
CA LEU A 132 -7.51 -14.28 2.45
C LEU A 132 -8.66 -13.37 2.91
N LEU A 133 -9.68 -13.90 3.57
CA LEU A 133 -10.79 -13.09 4.12
C LEU A 133 -10.32 -12.03 5.09
N THR A 134 -9.37 -12.39 5.97
CA THR A 134 -8.74 -11.43 6.89
C THR A 134 -8.08 -10.28 6.13
N GLY A 135 -7.28 -10.59 5.11
CA GLY A 135 -6.61 -9.59 4.28
C GLY A 135 -7.54 -8.80 3.37
N LEU A 136 -8.67 -9.39 2.94
CA LEU A 136 -9.71 -8.67 2.22
C LEU A 136 -10.38 -7.60 3.09
N LEU A 137 -10.55 -7.86 4.38
CA LEU A 137 -11.12 -6.91 5.34
C LEU A 137 -10.08 -5.90 5.78
N GLU A 138 -8.92 -6.36 6.28
CA GLU A 138 -7.86 -5.51 6.78
C GLU A 138 -6.49 -6.10 6.38
N MET A 139 -5.78 -5.34 5.57
CA MET A 139 -4.56 -5.79 4.90
C MET A 139 -3.43 -6.14 5.87
N SER A 140 -3.18 -5.32 6.89
CA SER A 140 -2.07 -5.55 7.84
C SER A 140 -2.30 -6.78 8.70
N SER A 141 -3.52 -7.01 9.17
CA SER A 141 -3.91 -8.23 9.89
C SER A 141 -3.82 -9.46 8.99
N GLY A 142 -4.24 -9.31 7.71
CA GLY A 142 -4.14 -10.38 6.71
C GLY A 142 -2.70 -10.80 6.46
N VAL A 143 -1.83 -9.85 6.16
CA VAL A 143 -0.41 -10.14 5.89
C VAL A 143 0.28 -10.71 7.14
N SER A 144 -0.04 -10.19 8.34
CA SER A 144 0.48 -10.72 9.60
C SER A 144 0.04 -12.15 9.91
N SER A 145 -1.08 -12.62 9.32
CA SER A 145 -1.53 -14.00 9.47
C SER A 145 -0.78 -15.01 8.60
N LEU A 146 0.10 -14.55 7.69
CA LEU A 146 0.84 -15.40 6.76
C LEU A 146 2.12 -15.98 7.39
N THR A 147 2.01 -16.63 8.54
CA THR A 147 3.13 -17.17 9.30
C THR A 147 3.54 -18.59 8.88
N ASP A 148 2.60 -19.38 8.36
CA ASP A 148 2.74 -20.79 8.02
C ASP A 148 2.32 -21.08 6.58
N GLY A 149 2.81 -22.18 6.04
CA GLY A 149 2.59 -22.64 4.67
C GLY A 149 3.77 -22.38 3.74
N ALA A 150 3.65 -22.87 2.50
CA ALA A 150 4.69 -22.71 1.48
C ALA A 150 5.00 -21.22 1.21
N LEU A 151 6.29 -20.88 1.18
CA LEU A 151 6.75 -19.50 1.02
C LEU A 151 6.16 -18.82 -0.24
N THR A 152 6.12 -19.53 -1.36
CA THR A 152 5.53 -19.03 -2.60
C THR A 152 4.07 -18.62 -2.42
N GLY A 153 3.26 -19.47 -1.76
CA GLY A 153 1.87 -19.15 -1.47
C GLY A 153 1.74 -17.94 -0.54
N ARG A 154 2.57 -17.87 0.51
CA ARG A 154 2.58 -16.75 1.46
C ARG A 154 2.93 -15.44 0.77
N LEU A 155 3.98 -15.41 -0.06
CA LEU A 155 4.40 -14.20 -0.78
C LEU A 155 3.37 -13.77 -1.84
N SER A 156 2.80 -14.74 -2.58
CA SER A 156 1.75 -14.44 -3.58
C SER A 156 0.50 -13.87 -2.93
N MET A 157 0.08 -14.42 -1.80
CA MET A 157 -1.07 -13.92 -1.05
C MET A 157 -0.77 -12.55 -0.42
N ALA A 158 0.43 -12.34 0.13
CA ALA A 158 0.85 -11.02 0.62
C ALA A 158 0.83 -9.98 -0.51
N ALA A 159 1.37 -10.30 -1.68
CA ALA A 159 1.35 -9.41 -2.84
C ALA A 159 -0.08 -9.06 -3.27
N PHE A 160 -1.00 -10.04 -3.26
CA PHE A 160 -2.42 -9.80 -3.51
C PHE A 160 -3.01 -8.83 -2.48
N MET A 161 -2.83 -9.11 -1.19
CA MET A 161 -3.38 -8.28 -0.10
C MET A 161 -2.83 -6.85 -0.14
N LEU A 162 -1.54 -6.67 -0.38
CA LEU A 162 -0.90 -5.37 -0.54
C LEU A 162 -1.48 -4.58 -1.71
N GLY A 163 -1.70 -5.24 -2.85
CA GLY A 163 -2.30 -4.63 -4.03
C GLY A 163 -3.79 -4.31 -3.85
N TRP A 164 -4.55 -5.19 -3.21
CA TRP A 164 -5.96 -4.99 -2.86
C TRP A 164 -6.15 -3.89 -1.82
N ALA A 165 -5.28 -3.83 -0.82
CA ALA A 165 -5.24 -2.87 0.29
C ALA A 165 -6.29 -3.09 1.41
N GLY A 166 -7.27 -3.96 1.24
CA GLY A 166 -8.31 -4.24 2.24
C GLY A 166 -9.47 -3.24 2.24
N VAL A 167 -10.63 -3.69 2.71
CA VAL A 167 -11.84 -2.85 2.85
C VAL A 167 -11.57 -1.67 3.79
N SER A 168 -10.74 -1.83 4.82
CA SER A 168 -10.37 -0.76 5.75
C SER A 168 -9.77 0.45 5.00
N VAL A 169 -8.85 0.21 4.06
CA VAL A 169 -8.26 1.28 3.24
C VAL A 169 -9.26 1.82 2.23
N HIS A 170 -10.14 0.99 1.69
CA HIS A 170 -11.21 1.49 0.80
C HIS A 170 -12.15 2.45 1.53
N CYS A 171 -12.50 2.16 2.78
CA CYS A 171 -13.27 3.08 3.62
C CYS A 171 -12.51 4.39 3.88
N GLN A 172 -11.20 4.33 4.14
CA GLN A 172 -10.36 5.52 4.29
C GLN A 172 -10.38 6.38 3.01
N VAL A 173 -10.19 5.74 1.85
CA VAL A 173 -10.22 6.45 0.56
C VAL A 173 -11.58 7.08 0.31
N MET A 174 -12.67 6.39 0.62
CA MET A 174 -14.03 6.97 0.52
C MET A 174 -14.20 8.20 1.41
N ALA A 175 -13.69 8.16 2.63
CA ALA A 175 -13.73 9.31 3.55
C ALA A 175 -12.99 10.54 2.97
N PHE A 176 -11.89 10.33 2.24
CA PHE A 176 -11.16 11.41 1.57
C PHE A 176 -11.82 11.88 0.27
N LEU A 177 -12.49 10.98 -0.45
CA LEU A 177 -13.12 11.33 -1.73
C LEU A 177 -14.38 12.19 -1.55
N GLY A 178 -15.14 11.99 -0.47
CA GLY A 178 -16.37 12.73 -0.23
C GLY A 178 -17.24 12.84 -1.49
N ASP A 179 -17.70 14.05 -1.78
CA ASP A 179 -18.55 14.36 -2.94
C ASP A 179 -17.75 14.64 -4.24
N SER A 180 -16.54 14.11 -4.38
CA SER A 180 -15.68 14.37 -5.56
C SER A 180 -16.25 13.86 -6.89
N GLY A 181 -17.32 13.05 -6.87
CA GLY A 181 -17.92 12.44 -8.07
C GLY A 181 -17.06 11.35 -8.71
N LEU A 182 -15.99 10.90 -8.07
CA LEU A 182 -15.14 9.82 -8.57
C LEU A 182 -15.84 8.46 -8.39
N SER A 183 -15.71 7.59 -9.40
CA SER A 183 -16.36 6.27 -9.41
C SER A 183 -15.64 5.31 -8.46
N LEU A 184 -16.30 4.95 -7.36
CA LEU A 184 -15.81 3.92 -6.43
C LEU A 184 -15.69 2.54 -7.13
N ARG A 185 -16.62 2.19 -8.02
CA ARG A 185 -16.60 0.91 -8.74
C ARG A 185 -15.31 0.74 -9.55
N THR A 186 -14.92 1.79 -10.29
CA THR A 186 -13.69 1.78 -11.08
C THR A 186 -12.44 1.69 -10.18
N TYR A 187 -12.46 2.36 -9.02
CA TYR A 187 -11.38 2.28 -8.05
C TYR A 187 -11.24 0.86 -7.48
N VAL A 188 -12.32 0.27 -6.99
CA VAL A 188 -12.32 -1.09 -6.39
C VAL A 188 -11.91 -2.14 -7.43
N ALA A 189 -12.44 -2.07 -8.66
CA ALA A 189 -12.03 -2.96 -9.74
C ALA A 189 -10.54 -2.82 -10.07
N GLY A 190 -10.02 -1.59 -10.08
CA GLY A 190 -8.60 -1.34 -10.27
C GLY A 190 -7.73 -1.90 -9.15
N LYS A 191 -8.17 -1.82 -7.90
CA LYS A 191 -7.45 -2.40 -6.76
C LYS A 191 -7.48 -3.93 -6.77
N LEU A 192 -8.60 -4.53 -7.15
CA LEU A 192 -8.68 -5.99 -7.33
C LEU A 192 -7.70 -6.47 -8.41
N LEU A 193 -7.68 -5.79 -9.54
CA LEU A 193 -6.76 -6.09 -10.63
C LEU A 193 -5.29 -5.84 -10.21
N HIS A 194 -5.02 -4.80 -9.43
CA HIS A 194 -3.69 -4.54 -8.87
C HIS A 194 -3.23 -5.70 -7.97
N GLY A 195 -4.09 -6.17 -7.06
CA GLY A 195 -3.79 -7.34 -6.23
C GLY A 195 -3.49 -8.59 -7.05
N ALA A 196 -4.33 -8.89 -8.04
CA ALA A 196 -4.16 -10.05 -8.91
C ALA A 196 -2.85 -9.98 -9.73
N LEU A 197 -2.54 -8.82 -10.31
CA LEU A 197 -1.29 -8.61 -11.05
C LEU A 197 -0.07 -8.70 -10.13
N SER A 198 -0.13 -8.12 -8.92
CA SER A 198 0.97 -8.21 -7.95
C SER A 198 1.25 -9.67 -7.58
N ALA A 199 0.21 -10.46 -7.32
CA ALA A 199 0.34 -11.89 -7.02
C ALA A 199 0.91 -12.68 -8.21
N ALA A 200 0.46 -12.40 -9.42
CA ALA A 200 0.97 -13.04 -10.63
C ALA A 200 2.46 -12.70 -10.88
N LEU A 201 2.84 -11.42 -10.70
CA LEU A 201 4.22 -10.99 -10.85
C LEU A 201 5.15 -11.63 -9.81
N ILE A 202 4.72 -11.72 -8.54
CA ILE A 202 5.50 -12.41 -7.51
C ILE A 202 5.61 -13.90 -7.80
N GLY A 203 4.53 -14.56 -8.24
CA GLY A 203 4.56 -15.95 -8.67
C GLY A 203 5.57 -16.19 -9.80
N GLY A 204 5.57 -15.32 -10.82
CA GLY A 204 6.55 -15.34 -11.90
C GLY A 204 7.99 -15.10 -11.42
N LEU A 205 8.20 -14.09 -10.56
CA LEU A 205 9.53 -13.82 -9.99
C LEU A 205 10.06 -15.02 -9.18
N LEU A 206 9.22 -15.68 -8.40
CA LEU A 206 9.60 -16.86 -7.62
C LEU A 206 9.88 -18.09 -8.49
N TRP A 207 9.25 -18.18 -9.66
CA TRP A 207 9.57 -19.20 -10.64
C TRP A 207 11.00 -19.05 -11.19
N PHE A 208 11.41 -17.82 -11.52
CA PHE A 208 12.75 -17.54 -12.06
C PHE A 208 13.82 -17.41 -10.97
N PHE A 209 13.45 -16.97 -9.78
CA PHE A 209 14.33 -16.72 -8.64
C PHE A 209 13.77 -17.42 -7.39
N PRO A 210 13.88 -18.76 -7.31
CA PRO A 210 13.43 -19.50 -6.13
C PRO A 210 14.10 -18.95 -4.86
N GLN A 211 13.29 -18.71 -3.83
CA GLN A 211 13.76 -18.24 -2.52
C GLN A 211 13.64 -19.38 -1.53
N GLU A 212 14.76 -19.77 -0.92
CA GLU A 212 14.78 -20.63 0.25
C GLU A 212 15.00 -19.75 1.48
N ILE A 213 13.97 -19.60 2.30
CA ILE A 213 14.09 -18.92 3.60
C ILE A 213 14.03 -20.03 4.65
N SER A 214 15.17 -20.33 5.26
CA SER A 214 15.26 -21.25 6.38
C SER A 214 14.65 -20.58 7.63
N VAL A 215 13.65 -21.22 8.26
CA VAL A 215 13.03 -20.73 9.50
C VAL A 215 14.06 -20.61 10.62
N ALA A 216 15.09 -21.47 10.62
CA ALA A 216 16.17 -21.43 11.61
C ALA A 216 17.05 -20.19 11.45
N SER A 217 17.39 -19.79 10.22
CA SER A 217 18.16 -18.56 9.96
C SER A 217 17.37 -17.31 10.32
N TYR A 218 16.03 -17.34 10.15
CA TYR A 218 15.15 -16.23 10.51
C TYR A 218 15.15 -15.94 12.01
N LEU A 219 15.03 -16.97 12.86
CA LEU A 219 15.05 -16.81 14.32
C LEU A 219 16.41 -16.32 14.83
N VAL A 220 17.51 -16.82 14.28
CA VAL A 220 18.86 -16.40 14.63
C VAL A 220 19.11 -14.96 14.18
N GLU A 221 18.76 -14.61 12.93
CA GLU A 221 18.94 -13.25 12.39
C GLU A 221 18.06 -12.22 13.12
N GLN A 222 16.83 -12.57 13.54
CA GLN A 222 15.99 -11.71 14.36
C GLN A 222 16.56 -11.51 15.76
N THR A 223 17.07 -12.57 16.38
CA THR A 223 17.65 -12.48 17.71
C THR A 223 18.94 -11.65 17.70
N GLU A 224 19.78 -11.83 16.69
CA GLU A 224 20.99 -11.03 16.50
C GLU A 224 20.64 -9.57 16.12
N ALA A 225 19.65 -9.35 15.26
CA ALA A 225 19.19 -8.01 14.88
C ALA A 225 18.61 -7.26 16.07
N ILE A 226 17.85 -7.92 16.95
CA ILE A 226 17.34 -7.32 18.19
C ILE A 226 18.47 -7.04 19.16
N ALA A 227 19.43 -7.94 19.30
CA ALA A 227 20.58 -7.79 20.17
C ALA A 227 21.55 -6.69 19.70
N THR A 228 21.61 -6.43 18.38
CA THR A 228 22.45 -5.39 17.76
C THR A 228 21.70 -4.10 17.45
N LEU A 229 20.41 -4.01 17.77
CA LEU A 229 19.60 -2.82 17.56
C LEU A 229 20.05 -1.71 18.50
N ASP A 230 21.09 -0.99 18.08
CA ASP A 230 21.44 0.28 18.65
C ASP A 230 20.36 1.31 18.23
N PHE A 231 19.44 1.59 19.17
CA PHE A 231 18.36 2.56 18.98
C PHE A 231 18.88 3.90 18.45
N HIS A 232 20.05 4.32 18.92
CA HIS A 232 20.69 5.55 18.48
C HIS A 232 21.07 5.50 17.00
N ARG A 233 21.57 4.37 16.54
CA ARG A 233 21.99 4.15 15.15
C ARG A 233 20.76 4.05 14.21
N ALA A 234 19.71 3.36 14.65
CA ALA A 234 18.46 3.28 13.89
C ALA A 234 17.79 4.66 13.77
N LEU A 235 17.80 5.45 14.85
CA LEU A 235 17.25 6.81 14.87
C LEU A 235 18.06 7.75 13.96
N THR A 236 19.38 7.71 14.00
CA THR A 236 20.24 8.56 13.15
C THR A 236 20.11 8.22 11.68
N ILE A 237 20.03 6.93 11.33
CA ILE A 237 19.80 6.50 9.94
C ILE A 237 18.41 6.95 9.46
N SER A 238 17.37 6.76 10.26
CA SER A 238 16.00 7.19 9.93
C SER A 238 15.91 8.70 9.77
N ALA A 239 16.55 9.46 10.65
CA ALA A 239 16.62 10.91 10.56
C ALA A 239 17.36 11.36 9.30
N ALA A 240 18.51 10.73 8.98
CA ALA A 240 19.28 11.07 7.78
C ALA A 240 18.48 10.80 6.49
N TRP A 241 17.74 9.69 6.41
CA TRP A 241 16.84 9.42 5.29
C TRP A 241 15.69 10.42 5.19
N ALA A 242 15.09 10.80 6.33
CA ALA A 242 14.03 11.81 6.37
C ALA A 242 14.53 13.17 5.86
N TRP A 243 15.72 13.60 6.31
CA TRP A 243 16.36 14.83 5.85
C TRP A 243 16.72 14.76 4.37
N GLY A 244 17.25 13.64 3.89
CA GLY A 244 17.56 13.42 2.46
C GLY A 244 16.32 13.56 1.59
N MET A 245 15.22 12.91 1.94
CA MET A 245 13.95 13.04 1.22
C MET A 245 13.41 14.47 1.25
N TRP A 246 13.54 15.16 2.38
CA TRP A 246 13.10 16.54 2.51
C TRP A 246 13.90 17.49 1.62
N LEU A 247 15.22 17.32 1.53
CA LEU A 247 16.09 18.07 0.62
C LEU A 247 15.76 17.85 -0.84
N VAL A 248 15.49 16.59 -1.24
CA VAL A 248 15.07 16.24 -2.61
C VAL A 248 13.73 16.91 -2.93
N PHE A 249 12.76 16.86 -2.01
CA PHE A 249 11.47 17.52 -2.19
C PHE A 249 11.65 19.04 -2.34
N PHE A 250 12.49 19.65 -1.54
CA PHE A 250 12.76 21.08 -1.58
C PHE A 250 13.44 21.49 -2.91
N ALA A 251 14.42 20.72 -3.34
CA ALA A 251 15.09 20.93 -4.63
C ALA A 251 14.12 20.83 -5.81
N LEU A 252 13.22 19.83 -5.80
CA LEU A 252 12.18 19.67 -6.81
C LEU A 252 11.19 20.84 -6.78
N ALA A 253 10.78 21.29 -5.61
CA ALA A 253 9.88 22.44 -5.45
C ALA A 253 10.51 23.71 -6.01
N LEU A 254 11.79 23.98 -5.70
CA LEU A 254 12.55 25.11 -6.25
C LEU A 254 12.71 25.03 -7.76
N TYR A 255 12.98 23.83 -8.29
CA TYR A 255 13.07 23.62 -9.74
C TYR A 255 11.74 23.94 -10.44
N VAL A 256 10.62 23.47 -9.90
CA VAL A 256 9.28 23.74 -10.44
C VAL A 256 8.97 25.25 -10.39
N LEU A 257 9.28 25.92 -9.28
CA LEU A 257 9.08 27.36 -9.13
C LEU A 257 9.91 28.16 -10.16
N LYS A 258 11.18 27.81 -10.33
CA LYS A 258 12.06 28.44 -11.33
C LYS A 258 11.55 28.25 -12.76
N LYS A 259 11.08 27.05 -13.09
CA LYS A 259 10.50 26.72 -14.39
C LYS A 259 9.18 27.48 -14.66
N SER A 260 8.36 27.66 -13.62
CA SER A 260 7.11 28.43 -13.68
C SER A 260 7.38 29.92 -13.88
N SER A 261 8.37 30.49 -13.19
CA SER A 261 8.77 31.90 -13.31
C SER A 261 9.33 32.23 -14.69
N GLY A 262 10.13 31.32 -15.29
CA GLY A 262 10.69 31.51 -16.64
C GLY A 262 9.63 31.48 -17.77
N LYS A 263 8.46 30.87 -17.55
CA LYS A 263 7.35 30.91 -18.49
C LYS A 263 6.53 32.20 -18.43
N ARG A 264 6.45 32.85 -17.27
CA ARG A 264 5.76 34.16 -17.14
C ARG A 264 6.51 35.33 -17.79
N GLY A 265 7.85 35.27 -17.87
CA GLY A 265 8.65 36.31 -18.54
C GLY A 265 8.62 36.26 -20.07
N ARG A 266 8.11 35.19 -20.70
CA ARG A 266 8.01 35.04 -22.15
C ARG A 266 6.63 35.40 -22.73
N SER A 267 5.65 35.75 -21.94
CA SER A 267 4.31 36.12 -22.37
C SER A 267 4.03 37.63 -22.28
N VAL A 268 5.06 38.47 -22.04
CA VAL A 268 4.96 39.91 -21.89
C VAL A 268 5.95 40.64 -22.85
N LEU A 269 6.45 39.95 -23.84
CA LEU A 269 7.10 40.50 -25.03
C LEU A 269 6.35 39.93 -26.25
#